data_97c2a94aaa318c7d72af16227bb5e560
#
_entry.id   97c2a94aaa318c7d72af16227bb5e560
#
_cell.length_a   1.000
_cell.length_b   1.000
_cell.length_c   1.000
_cell.angle_alpha   90.00
_cell.angle_beta   90.00
_cell.angle_gamma   90.00
#
_symmetry.space_group_name_H-M   'P 1'
#
loop_
_entity.id
_entity.type
_entity.pdbx_description
1 polymer ?
#
loop_
_entity_poly.entity_id
_entity_poly.type
_entity_poly.pdbx_seq_one_letter_code
_entity_poly.pdbx_strand_id
1 'polypeptide(L)'
;VTDLWPAPRPTAPLDRVVSLPGSKSLTNRALVLAAIADGPSVVRRPLRSRDTLLMAAALTSLGTGVEDTDGPGAGDWRVTPGAWDRDADVDCGLAGTVMRFVPPVVGLADGTVRFDGDPHMRLRPVGQMLSALSALGVRVDDGGRGALPFAVHGTGSVPGGTVTIDASASSQFVSALLLAGARYDRGVDVRHVGKPVPSLPHIEMTVQMLRQHDVEVDDADANRWAVAPGPVRAVDHDIEPDLSNAAPFLALAAATGGRVTITDWPAATTQPGDELREILTLMGCEVTLAGGDLTVVGPPRLSGVDLDLHDVGELTPAIAALCALADSPSHLRGVAHIRGHETDRITALATELGRLGTDVTEREDGLTIRPSTLHGGTFHTYADHRMAHAAVILGLAVDDVLVEDVATTSKTFPDFAGAWSRAVHGGQP
;
A
#
# COMPACT_ATOMS: atom_id res chain seq x y z
N VAL A 1 12.88 -24.67 -8.65
CA VAL A 1 12.00 -25.28 -7.63
C VAL A 1 11.42 -24.11 -6.88
N THR A 2 10.12 -23.85 -7.02
CA THR A 2 9.39 -22.83 -6.25
C THR A 2 9.46 -23.23 -4.77
N ASP A 3 9.83 -22.28 -3.91
CA ASP A 3 9.91 -22.52 -2.47
C ASP A 3 8.50 -22.62 -1.89
N LEU A 4 8.13 -23.80 -1.40
CA LEU A 4 6.85 -24.05 -0.75
C LEU A 4 7.04 -23.98 0.76
N TRP A 5 6.44 -22.98 1.38
CA TRP A 5 6.50 -22.73 2.80
C TRP A 5 5.23 -23.26 3.50
N PRO A 6 5.35 -24.22 4.44
CA PRO A 6 4.20 -24.69 5.20
C PRO A 6 3.65 -23.58 6.10
N ALA A 7 2.40 -23.20 5.92
CA ALA A 7 1.77 -22.20 6.77
C ALA A 7 1.66 -22.74 8.21
N PRO A 8 2.22 -22.06 9.22
CA PRO A 8 2.14 -22.51 10.60
C PRO A 8 0.70 -22.51 11.10
N ARG A 9 0.31 -23.59 11.81
CA ARG A 9 -0.99 -23.74 12.44
C ARG A 9 -0.87 -23.71 13.96
N PRO A 10 -1.69 -22.94 14.68
CA PRO A 10 -1.71 -22.97 16.14
C PRO A 10 -2.44 -24.21 16.65
N THR A 11 -2.02 -24.72 17.81
CA THR A 11 -2.63 -25.88 18.47
C THR A 11 -3.69 -25.49 19.51
N ALA A 12 -3.81 -24.21 19.82
CA ALA A 12 -4.76 -23.64 20.78
C ALA A 12 -5.03 -22.16 20.44
N PRO A 13 -6.12 -21.55 20.96
CA PRO A 13 -6.31 -20.11 20.86
C PRO A 13 -5.10 -19.34 21.37
N LEU A 14 -4.75 -18.27 20.65
CA LEU A 14 -3.53 -17.51 20.87
C LEU A 14 -3.81 -16.30 21.76
N ASP A 15 -2.80 -15.87 22.54
CA ASP A 15 -2.75 -14.56 23.18
C ASP A 15 -1.40 -13.93 22.81
N ARG A 16 -1.42 -12.88 21.98
CA ARG A 16 -0.21 -12.28 21.40
C ARG A 16 -0.25 -10.77 21.40
N VAL A 17 0.92 -10.19 21.61
CA VAL A 17 1.21 -8.77 21.36
C VAL A 17 2.13 -8.69 20.15
N VAL A 18 1.77 -7.86 19.16
CA VAL A 18 2.49 -7.73 17.90
C VAL A 18 2.77 -6.26 17.63
N SER A 19 4.02 -5.94 17.31
CA SER A 19 4.43 -4.67 16.76
C SER A 19 4.57 -4.79 15.24
N LEU A 20 4.11 -3.78 14.53
CA LEU A 20 4.18 -3.74 13.06
C LEU A 20 5.28 -2.79 12.59
N PRO A 21 5.88 -3.05 11.43
CA PRO A 21 6.76 -2.08 10.80
C PRO A 21 5.96 -0.83 10.35
N GLY A 22 6.68 0.26 10.07
CA GLY A 22 6.08 1.49 9.59
C GLY A 22 5.30 1.34 8.29
N SER A 23 4.34 2.22 8.06
CA SER A 23 3.50 2.23 6.84
C SER A 23 4.32 2.54 5.60
N LYS A 24 4.23 1.65 4.59
CA LYS A 24 4.84 1.86 3.27
C LYS A 24 4.32 3.13 2.60
N SER A 25 3.02 3.33 2.66
CA SER A 25 2.34 4.45 2.00
C SER A 25 2.73 5.80 2.59
N LEU A 26 2.85 5.88 3.93
CA LEU A 26 3.33 7.08 4.61
C LEU A 26 4.83 7.29 4.40
N THR A 27 5.66 6.24 4.52
CA THR A 27 7.11 6.32 4.31
C THR A 27 7.44 6.89 2.92
N ASN A 28 6.81 6.37 1.86
CA ASN A 28 7.10 6.84 0.51
C ASN A 28 6.67 8.29 0.28
N ARG A 29 5.55 8.73 0.85
CA ARG A 29 5.12 10.13 0.79
C ARG A 29 6.05 11.06 1.57
N ALA A 30 6.43 10.65 2.79
CA ALA A 30 7.35 11.40 3.62
C ALA A 30 8.71 11.60 2.92
N LEU A 31 9.25 10.55 2.28
CA LEU A 31 10.50 10.64 1.50
C LEU A 31 10.37 11.64 0.33
N VAL A 32 9.27 11.58 -0.42
CA VAL A 32 9.04 12.48 -1.56
C VAL A 32 8.90 13.92 -1.08
N LEU A 33 8.08 14.18 -0.06
CA LEU A 33 7.88 15.53 0.48
C LEU A 33 9.16 16.09 1.09
N ALA A 34 9.91 15.27 1.86
CA ALA A 34 11.20 15.67 2.41
C ALA A 34 12.23 16.01 1.33
N ALA A 35 12.21 15.29 0.18
CA ALA A 35 13.14 15.54 -0.93
C ALA A 35 12.92 16.88 -1.63
N ILE A 36 11.69 17.42 -1.60
CA ILE A 36 11.33 18.71 -2.23
C ILE A 36 11.11 19.83 -1.21
N ALA A 37 11.32 19.56 0.08
CA ALA A 37 11.15 20.53 1.15
C ALA A 37 12.22 21.65 1.11
N ASP A 38 12.02 22.71 1.89
CA ASP A 38 12.91 23.86 2.01
C ASP A 38 14.10 23.63 2.95
N GLY A 39 14.18 22.45 3.58
CA GLY A 39 15.27 22.06 4.50
C GLY A 39 15.28 20.58 4.81
N PRO A 40 16.27 20.10 5.59
CA PRO A 40 16.35 18.71 6.00
C PRO A 40 15.19 18.30 6.89
N SER A 41 14.79 17.03 6.77
CA SER A 41 13.74 16.38 7.57
C SER A 41 14.21 15.02 8.08
N VAL A 42 13.64 14.55 9.17
CA VAL A 42 13.84 13.20 9.68
C VAL A 42 12.57 12.38 9.50
N VAL A 43 12.69 11.23 8.85
CA VAL A 43 11.63 10.24 8.77
C VAL A 43 11.93 9.17 9.81
N ARG A 44 11.16 9.18 10.92
CA ARG A 44 11.32 8.25 12.04
C ARG A 44 10.52 6.99 11.82
N ARG A 45 11.06 5.86 12.24
CA ARG A 45 10.45 4.53 12.11
C ARG A 45 10.00 4.21 10.67
N PRO A 46 10.77 4.58 9.62
CA PRO A 46 10.37 4.32 8.25
C PRO A 46 10.28 2.82 8.00
N LEU A 47 9.38 2.40 7.15
CA LEU A 47 9.44 1.04 6.62
C LEU A 47 10.74 0.87 5.82
N ARG A 48 11.50 -0.18 6.11
CA ARG A 48 12.70 -0.58 5.38
C ARG A 48 12.43 -1.84 4.57
N SER A 49 11.64 -1.70 3.53
CA SER A 49 11.29 -2.78 2.60
C SER A 49 11.86 -2.50 1.21
N ARG A 50 11.78 -3.49 0.32
CA ARG A 50 12.22 -3.32 -1.07
C ARG A 50 11.64 -2.05 -1.70
N ASP A 51 10.33 -1.80 -1.57
CA ASP A 51 9.66 -0.66 -2.20
C ASP A 51 10.15 0.69 -1.67
N THR A 52 10.40 0.81 -0.37
CA THR A 52 10.86 2.07 0.24
C THR A 52 12.34 2.32 0.04
N LEU A 53 13.15 1.25 -0.02
CA LEU A 53 14.56 1.34 -0.40
C LEU A 53 14.72 1.77 -1.87
N LEU A 54 13.87 1.30 -2.78
CA LEU A 54 13.82 1.77 -4.17
C LEU A 54 13.43 3.24 -4.25
N MET A 55 12.48 3.72 -3.41
CA MET A 55 12.14 5.14 -3.34
C MET A 55 13.32 5.98 -2.87
N ALA A 56 13.99 5.57 -1.78
CA ALA A 56 15.18 6.26 -1.28
C ALA A 56 16.30 6.29 -2.34
N ALA A 57 16.55 5.17 -3.03
CA ALA A 57 17.54 5.09 -4.10
C ALA A 57 17.20 5.99 -5.30
N ALA A 58 15.91 6.03 -5.71
CA ALA A 58 15.46 6.90 -6.77
C ALA A 58 15.71 8.37 -6.44
N LEU A 59 15.32 8.83 -5.23
CA LEU A 59 15.56 10.21 -4.79
C LEU A 59 17.06 10.52 -4.66
N THR A 60 17.85 9.56 -4.19
CA THR A 60 19.32 9.71 -4.08
C THR A 60 19.94 9.84 -5.46
N SER A 61 19.50 9.09 -6.46
CA SER A 61 20.02 9.20 -7.84
C SER A 61 19.77 10.58 -8.46
N LEU A 62 18.70 11.27 -8.00
CA LEU A 62 18.39 12.64 -8.40
C LEU A 62 19.24 13.70 -7.67
N GLY A 63 19.90 13.34 -6.56
CA GLY A 63 20.74 14.25 -5.78
C GLY A 63 20.24 14.58 -4.37
N THR A 64 19.14 13.98 -3.93
CA THR A 64 18.68 14.07 -2.52
C THR A 64 19.61 13.25 -1.63
N GLY A 65 20.04 13.79 -0.49
CA GLY A 65 20.72 13.02 0.54
C GLY A 65 19.68 12.20 1.33
N VAL A 66 19.84 10.87 1.38
CA VAL A 66 19.06 9.99 2.25
C VAL A 66 20.04 9.15 3.05
N GLU A 67 20.17 9.44 4.33
CA GLU A 67 21.19 8.88 5.22
C GLU A 67 20.56 8.29 6.47
N ASP A 68 21.13 7.21 6.99
CA ASP A 68 20.73 6.66 8.26
C ASP A 68 21.16 7.58 9.40
N THR A 69 20.29 7.76 10.38
CA THR A 69 20.66 8.49 11.62
C THR A 69 21.38 7.55 12.57
N ASP A 70 22.35 8.11 13.31
CA ASP A 70 23.10 7.41 14.36
C ASP A 70 22.42 7.56 15.75
N GLY A 71 22.78 6.70 16.69
CA GLY A 71 22.40 6.80 18.10
C GLY A 71 20.95 6.36 18.38
N PRO A 72 20.19 7.05 19.24
CA PRO A 72 18.85 6.64 19.67
C PRO A 72 17.81 6.56 18.55
N GLY A 73 18.05 7.17 17.39
CA GLY A 73 17.22 7.07 16.18
C GLY A 73 17.82 6.15 15.12
N ALA A 74 18.71 5.23 15.49
CA ALA A 74 19.33 4.32 14.52
C ALA A 74 18.26 3.56 13.70
N GLY A 75 18.34 3.70 12.37
CA GLY A 75 17.34 3.18 11.44
C GLY A 75 16.33 4.20 10.94
N ASP A 76 16.26 5.40 11.52
CA ASP A 76 15.55 6.54 10.93
C ASP A 76 16.32 7.07 9.72
N TRP A 77 15.63 7.79 8.83
CA TRP A 77 16.27 8.45 7.70
C TRP A 77 16.32 9.96 7.90
N ARG A 78 17.51 10.53 7.75
CA ARG A 78 17.69 11.96 7.51
C ARG A 78 17.64 12.20 6.01
N VAL A 79 16.70 13.01 5.57
CA VAL A 79 16.52 13.39 4.17
C VAL A 79 16.94 14.86 4.00
N THR A 80 17.91 15.10 3.11
CA THR A 80 18.41 16.44 2.82
C THR A 80 18.13 16.75 1.36
N PRO A 81 17.29 17.77 1.05
CA PRO A 81 17.06 18.22 -0.31
C PRO A 81 18.38 18.58 -1.02
N GLY A 82 18.49 18.24 -2.29
CA GLY A 82 19.68 18.50 -3.10
C GLY A 82 19.35 19.21 -4.41
N ALA A 83 20.37 19.55 -5.16
CA ALA A 83 20.20 20.04 -6.53
C ALA A 83 19.95 18.84 -7.46
N TRP A 84 18.91 18.94 -8.27
CA TRP A 84 18.50 17.93 -9.24
C TRP A 84 18.88 18.40 -10.66
N ASP A 85 20.18 18.35 -10.96
CA ASP A 85 20.81 18.91 -12.15
C ASP A 85 21.57 17.86 -12.97
N ARG A 86 21.03 16.65 -13.04
CA ARG A 86 21.71 15.50 -13.67
C ARG A 86 20.76 14.52 -14.34
N ASP A 87 21.28 13.80 -15.32
CA ASP A 87 20.63 12.60 -15.84
C ASP A 87 20.71 11.46 -14.82
N ALA A 88 19.65 10.65 -14.75
CA ALA A 88 19.60 9.50 -13.86
C ALA A 88 18.81 8.33 -14.47
N ASP A 89 19.05 7.14 -13.94
CA ASP A 89 18.24 5.96 -14.18
C ASP A 89 17.56 5.54 -12.87
N VAL A 90 16.26 5.30 -12.93
CA VAL A 90 15.44 4.90 -11.79
C VAL A 90 14.91 3.50 -12.01
N ASP A 91 15.32 2.58 -11.13
CA ASP A 91 14.72 1.25 -11.04
C ASP A 91 13.46 1.32 -10.17
N CYS A 92 12.31 1.06 -10.78
CA CYS A 92 11.04 0.97 -10.08
C CYS A 92 10.83 -0.40 -9.41
N GLY A 93 11.60 -1.44 -9.78
CA GLY A 93 11.36 -2.81 -9.36
C GLY A 93 9.89 -3.20 -9.53
N LEU A 94 9.20 -3.58 -8.44
CA LEU A 94 7.74 -3.74 -8.37
C LEU A 94 7.05 -2.63 -7.57
N ALA A 95 7.74 -1.52 -7.26
CA ALA A 95 7.23 -0.43 -6.44
C ALA A 95 6.35 0.54 -7.25
N GLY A 96 5.04 0.33 -7.22
CA GLY A 96 4.08 1.21 -7.90
C GLY A 96 4.13 2.66 -7.46
N THR A 97 4.55 2.94 -6.23
CA THR A 97 4.76 4.30 -5.72
C THR A 97 5.98 4.96 -6.34
N VAL A 98 7.08 4.25 -6.57
CA VAL A 98 8.26 4.79 -7.29
C VAL A 98 7.85 5.17 -8.71
N MET A 99 7.25 4.23 -9.46
CA MET A 99 6.80 4.45 -10.83
C MET A 99 5.85 5.64 -11.00
N ARG A 100 5.07 5.99 -9.95
CA ARG A 100 4.05 7.05 -10.04
C ARG A 100 4.42 8.33 -9.32
N PHE A 101 5.08 8.28 -8.16
CA PHE A 101 5.36 9.48 -7.36
C PHE A 101 6.65 10.20 -7.81
N VAL A 102 7.64 9.48 -8.32
CA VAL A 102 8.91 10.09 -8.73
C VAL A 102 8.80 10.89 -10.04
N PRO A 103 8.10 10.47 -11.10
CA PRO A 103 8.03 11.21 -12.36
C PRO A 103 7.51 12.65 -12.25
N PRO A 104 6.45 12.98 -11.46
CA PRO A 104 6.03 14.38 -11.26
C PRO A 104 7.10 15.25 -10.62
N VAL A 105 7.89 14.68 -9.71
CA VAL A 105 8.99 15.36 -9.03
C VAL A 105 10.17 15.57 -9.98
N VAL A 106 10.45 14.60 -10.86
CA VAL A 106 11.50 14.72 -11.90
C VAL A 106 11.22 15.87 -12.86
N GLY A 107 9.96 16.27 -13.07
CA GLY A 107 9.65 17.48 -13.84
C GLY A 107 10.37 18.73 -13.32
N LEU A 108 10.71 18.78 -12.03
CA LEU A 108 11.45 19.87 -11.37
C LEU A 108 12.98 19.76 -11.51
N ALA A 109 13.49 18.64 -12.01
CA ALA A 109 14.92 18.45 -12.25
C ALA A 109 15.36 19.17 -13.53
N ASP A 110 16.66 19.41 -13.67
CA ASP A 110 17.27 19.83 -14.93
C ASP A 110 18.09 18.63 -15.47
N GLY A 111 17.46 17.81 -16.32
CA GLY A 111 18.03 16.60 -16.84
C GLY A 111 17.01 15.58 -17.33
N THR A 112 17.52 14.45 -17.84
CA THR A 112 16.70 13.35 -18.32
C THR A 112 16.78 12.17 -17.34
N VAL A 113 15.61 11.73 -16.85
CA VAL A 113 15.49 10.57 -15.98
C VAL A 113 14.77 9.44 -16.70
N ARG A 114 15.40 8.27 -16.75
CA ARG A 114 14.84 7.05 -17.36
C ARG A 114 14.31 6.15 -16.27
N PHE A 115 13.12 5.61 -16.51
CA PHE A 115 12.42 4.71 -15.61
C PHE A 115 12.28 3.33 -16.23
N ASP A 116 12.64 2.30 -15.48
CA ASP A 116 12.37 0.91 -15.83
C ASP A 116 12.08 0.10 -14.54
N GLY A 117 11.79 -1.18 -14.67
CA GLY A 117 11.51 -2.04 -13.52
C GLY A 117 11.36 -3.51 -13.92
N ASP A 118 10.94 -4.32 -12.96
CA ASP A 118 10.74 -5.75 -13.15
C ASP A 118 9.74 -6.03 -14.30
N PRO A 119 9.81 -7.21 -14.96
CA PRO A 119 8.93 -7.54 -16.07
C PRO A 119 7.43 -7.36 -15.76
N HIS A 120 6.99 -7.72 -14.56
CA HIS A 120 5.59 -7.54 -14.14
C HIS A 120 5.22 -6.05 -13.98
N MET A 121 6.17 -5.18 -13.60
CA MET A 121 5.91 -3.74 -13.50
C MET A 121 5.66 -3.12 -14.87
N ARG A 122 6.31 -3.61 -15.92
CA ARG A 122 6.11 -3.13 -17.29
C ARG A 122 4.70 -3.39 -17.84
N LEU A 123 3.94 -4.28 -17.20
CA LEU A 123 2.53 -4.55 -17.54
C LEU A 123 1.54 -3.59 -16.84
N ARG A 124 2.00 -2.86 -15.82
CA ARG A 124 1.11 -1.97 -15.05
C ARG A 124 0.93 -0.63 -15.76
N PRO A 125 -0.32 -0.16 -15.94
CA PRO A 125 -0.58 1.07 -16.65
C PRO A 125 -0.11 2.30 -15.84
N VAL A 126 0.47 3.28 -16.54
CA VAL A 126 0.86 4.59 -16.00
C VAL A 126 0.52 5.72 -16.98
N GLY A 127 -0.02 5.40 -18.16
CA GLY A 127 -0.23 6.34 -19.25
C GLY A 127 -1.07 7.56 -18.88
N GLN A 128 -2.11 7.41 -18.04
CA GLN A 128 -2.92 8.54 -17.57
C GLN A 128 -2.08 9.58 -16.83
N MET A 129 -1.19 9.14 -15.96
CA MET A 129 -0.29 10.02 -15.23
C MET A 129 0.76 10.67 -16.15
N LEU A 130 1.34 9.91 -17.10
CA LEU A 130 2.29 10.46 -18.07
C LEU A 130 1.63 11.51 -18.98
N SER A 131 0.40 11.26 -19.42
CA SER A 131 -0.40 12.22 -20.19
C SER A 131 -0.69 13.49 -19.38
N ALA A 132 -1.02 13.34 -18.10
CA ALA A 132 -1.24 14.45 -17.20
C ALA A 132 0.03 15.30 -17.02
N LEU A 133 1.20 14.69 -16.85
CA LEU A 133 2.48 15.39 -16.78
C LEU A 133 2.76 16.17 -18.06
N SER A 134 2.50 15.57 -19.23
CA SER A 134 2.66 16.25 -20.51
C SER A 134 1.72 17.46 -20.65
N ALA A 135 0.48 17.35 -20.17
CA ALA A 135 -0.47 18.46 -20.17
C ALA A 135 -0.06 19.60 -19.20
N LEU A 136 0.66 19.26 -18.12
CA LEU A 136 1.23 20.23 -17.16
C LEU A 136 2.54 20.88 -17.65
N GLY A 137 3.05 20.48 -18.81
CA GLY A 137 4.22 21.06 -19.45
C GLY A 137 5.52 20.27 -19.28
N VAL A 138 5.47 19.03 -18.78
CA VAL A 138 6.64 18.15 -18.65
C VAL A 138 6.77 17.31 -19.90
N ARG A 139 7.95 17.27 -20.52
CA ARG A 139 8.21 16.40 -21.67
C ARG A 139 8.42 14.95 -21.20
N VAL A 140 7.61 14.04 -21.74
CA VAL A 140 7.68 12.60 -21.47
C VAL A 140 7.88 11.83 -22.78
N ASP A 141 8.73 10.82 -22.76
CA ASP A 141 8.93 9.87 -23.86
C ASP A 141 8.69 8.45 -23.34
N ASP A 142 7.54 7.89 -23.69
CA ASP A 142 7.15 6.51 -23.38
C ASP A 142 7.05 5.63 -24.64
N GLY A 143 7.37 6.17 -25.82
CA GLY A 143 7.21 5.51 -27.11
C GLY A 143 5.75 5.10 -27.40
N GLY A 144 4.77 5.80 -26.81
CA GLY A 144 3.33 5.53 -26.98
C GLY A 144 2.83 4.29 -26.24
N ARG A 145 3.59 3.74 -25.29
CA ARG A 145 3.24 2.50 -24.58
C ARG A 145 2.29 2.72 -23.40
N GLY A 146 2.31 3.91 -22.79
CA GLY A 146 1.60 4.17 -21.53
C GLY A 146 2.08 3.30 -20.35
N ALA A 147 3.30 2.78 -20.44
CA ALA A 147 3.91 1.85 -19.49
C ALA A 147 5.45 1.97 -19.50
N LEU A 148 6.13 1.32 -18.57
CA LEU A 148 7.61 1.21 -18.56
C LEU A 148 8.15 0.46 -19.80
N PRO A 149 9.37 0.78 -20.27
CA PRO A 149 10.22 1.89 -19.82
C PRO A 149 9.77 3.22 -20.43
N PHE A 150 10.04 4.32 -19.72
CA PHE A 150 9.78 5.67 -20.22
C PHE A 150 10.86 6.66 -19.71
N ALA A 151 10.93 7.85 -20.30
CA ALA A 151 11.81 8.92 -19.84
C ALA A 151 11.00 10.20 -19.55
N VAL A 152 11.45 10.94 -18.54
CA VAL A 152 10.93 12.27 -18.19
C VAL A 152 12.08 13.26 -18.36
N HIS A 153 11.83 14.36 -19.06
CA HIS A 153 12.80 15.42 -19.32
C HIS A 153 12.41 16.65 -18.52
N GLY A 154 13.09 16.88 -17.41
CA GLY A 154 12.94 18.09 -16.61
C GLY A 154 13.75 19.26 -17.17
N THR A 155 13.31 20.47 -16.87
CA THR A 155 13.93 21.73 -17.28
C THR A 155 14.14 22.68 -16.11
N GLY A 156 14.11 22.17 -14.87
CA GLY A 156 14.27 22.94 -13.64
C GLY A 156 12.98 23.56 -13.12
N SER A 157 11.90 23.59 -13.91
CA SER A 157 10.58 24.10 -13.48
C SER A 157 9.46 23.41 -14.24
N VAL A 158 8.26 23.43 -13.68
CA VAL A 158 7.04 22.89 -14.31
C VAL A 158 5.97 23.98 -14.29
N PRO A 159 5.40 24.34 -15.45
CA PRO A 159 4.35 25.38 -15.51
C PRO A 159 3.15 25.06 -14.61
N GLY A 160 2.74 23.77 -14.50
CA GLY A 160 1.59 23.39 -13.70
C GLY A 160 0.25 23.91 -14.22
N GLY A 161 -0.76 23.96 -13.35
CA GLY A 161 -2.11 24.42 -13.65
C GLY A 161 -3.16 23.33 -13.64
N THR A 162 -4.27 23.49 -14.35
CA THR A 162 -5.39 22.54 -14.35
C THR A 162 -5.12 21.35 -15.27
N VAL A 163 -5.41 20.17 -14.79
CA VAL A 163 -5.34 18.91 -15.56
C VAL A 163 -6.54 18.02 -15.27
N THR A 164 -7.08 17.39 -16.29
CA THR A 164 -8.16 16.41 -16.17
C THR A 164 -7.61 15.03 -16.42
N ILE A 165 -7.91 14.07 -15.51
CA ILE A 165 -7.43 12.70 -15.59
C ILE A 165 -8.56 11.70 -15.32
N ASP A 166 -8.45 10.51 -15.90
CA ASP A 166 -9.22 9.35 -15.45
C ASP A 166 -8.38 8.55 -14.42
N ALA A 167 -8.73 8.72 -13.14
CA ALA A 167 -8.09 8.02 -12.02
C ALA A 167 -8.88 6.80 -11.54
N SER A 168 -9.84 6.31 -12.33
CA SER A 168 -10.68 5.14 -11.98
C SER A 168 -9.88 3.86 -11.74
N ALA A 169 -8.66 3.78 -12.28
CA ALA A 169 -7.77 2.63 -12.08
C ALA A 169 -6.91 2.75 -10.82
N SER A 170 -6.64 3.97 -10.31
CA SER A 170 -5.75 4.15 -9.16
C SER A 170 -5.77 5.57 -8.61
N SER A 171 -6.04 5.72 -7.31
CA SER A 171 -5.87 6.97 -6.54
C SER A 171 -4.42 7.49 -6.54
N GLN A 172 -3.44 6.62 -6.82
CA GLN A 172 -2.03 7.02 -6.88
C GLN A 172 -1.73 8.02 -8.00
N PHE A 173 -2.54 8.08 -9.07
CA PHE A 173 -2.36 9.07 -10.12
C PHE A 173 -2.65 10.47 -9.60
N VAL A 174 -3.70 10.64 -8.81
CA VAL A 174 -4.01 11.91 -8.14
C VAL A 174 -2.92 12.24 -7.12
N SER A 175 -2.65 11.32 -6.19
CA SER A 175 -1.63 11.52 -5.14
C SER A 175 -0.27 11.92 -5.70
N ALA A 176 0.14 11.33 -6.83
CA ALA A 176 1.41 11.63 -7.48
C ALA A 176 1.53 13.08 -7.93
N LEU A 177 0.48 13.61 -8.56
CA LEU A 177 0.43 15.00 -9.03
C LEU A 177 0.36 15.98 -7.86
N LEU A 178 -0.40 15.67 -6.81
CA LEU A 178 -0.52 16.52 -5.63
C LEU A 178 0.81 16.66 -4.90
N LEU A 179 1.57 15.55 -4.72
CA LEU A 179 2.85 15.55 -3.99
C LEU A 179 3.86 16.55 -4.56
N ALA A 180 3.93 16.71 -5.88
CA ALA A 180 4.85 17.64 -6.52
C ALA A 180 4.22 19.03 -6.77
N GLY A 181 2.89 19.13 -6.71
CA GLY A 181 2.10 20.26 -7.19
C GLY A 181 2.48 21.62 -6.59
N ALA A 182 2.82 21.67 -5.30
CA ALA A 182 3.22 22.92 -4.64
C ALA A 182 4.49 23.53 -5.24
N ARG A 183 5.35 22.74 -5.84
CA ARG A 183 6.61 23.19 -6.47
C ARG A 183 6.46 23.60 -7.93
N TYR A 184 5.26 23.48 -8.51
CA TYR A 184 4.96 23.93 -9.86
C TYR A 184 4.62 25.42 -9.87
N ASP A 185 4.95 26.16 -10.96
CA ASP A 185 4.82 27.60 -11.04
C ASP A 185 3.40 28.11 -10.73
N ARG A 186 2.37 27.34 -11.12
CA ARG A 186 0.95 27.64 -10.91
C ARG A 186 0.26 26.62 -10.03
N GLY A 187 1.03 25.81 -9.28
CA GLY A 187 0.45 24.69 -8.56
C GLY A 187 -0.15 23.64 -9.47
N VAL A 188 -1.09 22.84 -8.97
CA VAL A 188 -1.84 21.86 -9.75
C VAL A 188 -3.30 21.84 -9.33
N ASP A 189 -4.25 21.82 -10.29
CA ASP A 189 -5.68 21.59 -10.08
C ASP A 189 -6.07 20.32 -10.83
N VAL A 190 -6.14 19.20 -10.10
CA VAL A 190 -6.46 17.88 -10.64
C VAL A 190 -7.96 17.67 -10.60
N ARG A 191 -8.55 17.37 -11.77
CA ARG A 191 -9.97 17.08 -11.93
C ARG A 191 -10.14 15.65 -12.44
N HIS A 192 -10.85 14.85 -11.68
CA HIS A 192 -11.13 13.47 -12.06
C HIS A 192 -12.40 13.39 -12.92
N VAL A 193 -12.33 12.56 -13.96
CA VAL A 193 -13.45 12.14 -14.78
C VAL A 193 -13.44 10.63 -14.93
N GLY A 194 -14.59 10.00 -15.00
CA GLY A 194 -14.69 8.56 -15.14
C GLY A 194 -15.49 7.89 -14.02
N LYS A 195 -15.21 6.60 -13.78
CA LYS A 195 -15.80 5.86 -12.65
C LYS A 195 -15.21 6.38 -11.33
N PRO A 196 -15.89 6.18 -10.17
CA PRO A 196 -15.37 6.62 -8.88
C PRO A 196 -13.91 6.23 -8.68
N VAL A 197 -13.12 7.16 -8.10
CA VAL A 197 -11.70 6.91 -7.77
C VAL A 197 -11.66 5.90 -6.61
N PRO A 198 -10.96 4.77 -6.76
CA PRO A 198 -10.85 3.78 -5.69
C PRO A 198 -9.86 4.25 -4.61
N SER A 199 -10.03 3.74 -3.40
CA SER A 199 -9.10 3.97 -2.29
C SER A 199 -8.88 5.47 -2.02
N LEU A 200 -9.96 6.25 -1.91
CA LEU A 200 -9.93 7.68 -1.59
C LEU A 200 -9.10 8.01 -0.35
N PRO A 201 -9.07 7.20 0.74
CA PRO A 201 -8.23 7.46 1.90
C PRO A 201 -6.74 7.68 1.57
N HIS A 202 -6.22 7.11 0.48
CA HIS A 202 -4.85 7.37 0.05
C HIS A 202 -4.64 8.77 -0.55
N ILE A 203 -5.68 9.40 -1.10
CA ILE A 203 -5.62 10.81 -1.51
C ILE A 203 -5.72 11.70 -0.28
N GLU A 204 -6.62 11.40 0.65
CA GLU A 204 -6.76 12.09 1.93
C GLU A 204 -5.46 12.08 2.72
N MET A 205 -4.77 10.91 2.78
CA MET A 205 -3.42 10.77 3.33
C MET A 205 -2.43 11.77 2.69
N THR A 206 -2.47 11.90 1.37
CA THR A 206 -1.60 12.83 0.65
C THR A 206 -1.94 14.28 0.98
N VAL A 207 -3.22 14.63 1.00
CA VAL A 207 -3.71 15.98 1.34
C VAL A 207 -3.32 16.34 2.77
N GLN A 208 -3.53 15.42 3.72
CA GLN A 208 -3.16 15.62 5.12
C GLN A 208 -1.65 15.87 5.27
N MET A 209 -0.81 15.06 4.62
CA MET A 209 0.64 15.24 4.69
C MET A 209 1.09 16.55 4.04
N LEU A 210 0.51 16.96 2.91
CA LEU A 210 0.78 18.27 2.30
C LEU A 210 0.45 19.41 3.27
N ARG A 211 -0.70 19.37 3.94
CA ARG A 211 -1.11 20.36 4.95
C ARG A 211 -0.15 20.40 6.15
N GLN A 212 0.42 19.28 6.56
CA GLN A 212 1.48 19.24 7.60
C GLN A 212 2.75 19.98 7.16
N HIS A 213 3.03 20.05 5.85
CA HIS A 213 4.12 20.80 5.26
C HIS A 213 3.74 22.27 4.92
N ASP A 214 2.67 22.82 5.51
CA ASP A 214 2.11 24.14 5.29
C ASP A 214 1.71 24.40 3.82
N VAL A 215 1.42 23.37 3.05
CA VAL A 215 0.91 23.46 1.69
C VAL A 215 -0.61 23.62 1.71
N GLU A 216 -1.11 24.65 1.03
CA GLU A 216 -2.54 24.89 0.87
C GLU A 216 -3.12 23.92 -0.16
N VAL A 217 -4.16 23.16 0.25
CA VAL A 217 -4.88 22.21 -0.60
C VAL A 217 -6.38 22.46 -0.50
N ASP A 218 -7.03 22.71 -1.64
CA ASP A 218 -8.48 22.80 -1.79
C ASP A 218 -9.01 21.45 -2.32
N ASP A 219 -9.77 20.76 -1.49
CA ASP A 219 -10.42 19.47 -1.75
C ASP A 219 -11.92 19.51 -1.41
N ALA A 220 -12.52 20.72 -1.40
CA ALA A 220 -13.91 20.91 -1.04
C ALA A 220 -14.90 20.35 -2.09
N ASP A 221 -14.49 20.34 -3.36
CA ASP A 221 -15.31 19.83 -4.46
C ASP A 221 -15.02 18.35 -4.70
N ALA A 222 -16.06 17.54 -4.83
CA ALA A 222 -15.90 16.13 -5.18
C ALA A 222 -15.15 15.96 -6.51
N ASN A 223 -14.22 15.00 -6.56
CA ASN A 223 -13.40 14.69 -7.74
C ASN A 223 -12.48 15.85 -8.20
N ARG A 224 -12.16 16.77 -7.31
CA ARG A 224 -11.24 17.86 -7.56
C ARG A 224 -10.29 18.05 -6.36
N TRP A 225 -9.02 18.22 -6.66
CA TRP A 225 -7.98 18.53 -5.68
C TRP A 225 -7.05 19.58 -6.25
N ALA A 226 -6.95 20.73 -5.61
CA ALA A 226 -6.09 21.80 -6.05
C ALA A 226 -5.02 22.12 -4.99
N VAL A 227 -3.76 22.11 -5.40
CA VAL A 227 -2.60 22.44 -4.58
C VAL A 227 -2.08 23.80 -5.03
N ALA A 228 -2.04 24.78 -4.11
CA ALA A 228 -1.49 26.09 -4.38
C ALA A 228 0.04 26.04 -4.56
N PRO A 229 0.62 26.90 -5.42
CA PRO A 229 2.07 27.01 -5.57
C PRO A 229 2.70 27.61 -4.31
N GLY A 230 3.85 27.09 -3.88
CA GLY A 230 4.54 27.62 -2.70
C GLY A 230 5.67 26.70 -2.21
N PRO A 231 6.33 27.11 -1.13
CA PRO A 231 7.33 26.28 -0.48
C PRO A 231 6.66 25.07 0.17
N VAL A 232 7.41 23.98 0.25
CA VAL A 232 7.09 22.82 1.06
C VAL A 232 7.98 22.89 2.30
N ARG A 233 7.40 23.17 3.47
CA ARG A 233 8.15 23.31 4.72
C ARG A 233 8.79 21.99 5.11
N ALA A 234 10.03 22.01 5.61
CA ALA A 234 10.66 20.83 6.18
C ALA A 234 9.94 20.40 7.46
N VAL A 235 9.55 19.13 7.53
CA VAL A 235 8.84 18.51 8.68
C VAL A 235 9.40 17.15 8.98
N ASP A 236 9.64 16.88 10.24
CA ASP A 236 9.95 15.53 10.72
C ASP A 236 8.67 14.69 10.77
N HIS A 237 8.72 13.49 10.22
CA HIS A 237 7.62 12.54 10.25
C HIS A 237 7.92 11.37 11.18
N ASP A 238 6.97 11.04 12.04
CA ASP A 238 6.95 9.80 12.80
C ASP A 238 5.97 8.84 12.12
N ILE A 239 6.49 7.79 11.48
CA ILE A 239 5.69 6.92 10.62
C ILE A 239 4.87 5.97 11.48
N GLU A 240 3.55 6.02 11.30
CA GLU A 240 2.60 5.09 11.91
C GLU A 240 2.87 3.64 11.48
N PRO A 241 2.52 2.63 12.30
CA PRO A 241 2.51 1.22 11.88
C PRO A 241 1.69 1.01 10.62
N ASP A 242 2.05 0.05 9.78
CA ASP A 242 1.30 -0.29 8.57
C ASP A 242 0.04 -1.08 8.91
N LEU A 243 -1.10 -0.40 8.97
CA LEU A 243 -2.37 -1.00 9.37
C LEU A 243 -2.91 -2.02 8.36
N SER A 244 -2.52 -1.91 7.08
CA SER A 244 -2.88 -2.94 6.10
C SER A 244 -2.11 -4.25 6.34
N ASN A 245 -0.87 -4.17 6.89
CA ASN A 245 -0.11 -5.33 7.31
C ASN A 245 -0.58 -5.90 8.65
N ALA A 246 -1.45 -5.19 9.39
CA ALA A 246 -2.12 -5.73 10.57
C ALA A 246 -3.08 -6.87 10.25
N ALA A 247 -3.69 -6.87 9.05
CA ALA A 247 -4.76 -7.80 8.69
C ALA A 247 -4.44 -9.28 8.98
N PRO A 248 -3.31 -9.88 8.54
CA PRO A 248 -3.00 -11.27 8.85
C PRO A 248 -2.83 -11.50 10.36
N PHE A 249 -2.23 -10.56 11.10
CA PHE A 249 -2.02 -10.73 12.54
C PHE A 249 -3.33 -10.61 13.34
N LEU A 250 -4.23 -9.70 12.97
CA LEU A 250 -5.55 -9.63 13.57
C LEU A 250 -6.40 -10.86 13.22
N ALA A 251 -6.18 -11.45 12.03
CA ALA A 251 -6.79 -12.70 11.64
C ALA A 251 -6.38 -13.88 12.54
N LEU A 252 -5.22 -13.84 13.22
CA LEU A 252 -4.86 -14.85 14.24
C LEU A 252 -5.93 -14.92 15.34
N ALA A 253 -6.38 -13.77 15.87
CA ALA A 253 -7.45 -13.75 16.86
C ALA A 253 -8.76 -14.23 16.24
N ALA A 254 -9.15 -13.65 15.11
CA ALA A 254 -10.43 -13.89 14.45
C ALA A 254 -10.65 -15.36 14.08
N ALA A 255 -9.63 -16.01 13.49
CA ALA A 255 -9.73 -17.39 13.01
C ALA A 255 -9.55 -18.47 14.10
N THR A 256 -8.92 -18.12 15.25
CA THR A 256 -8.59 -19.10 16.30
C THR A 256 -9.42 -18.94 17.57
N GLY A 257 -10.26 -17.90 17.66
CA GLY A 257 -10.96 -17.54 18.91
C GLY A 257 -9.99 -17.04 20.00
N GLY A 258 -8.80 -16.60 19.61
CA GLY A 258 -7.74 -16.09 20.49
C GLY A 258 -7.82 -14.58 20.70
N ARG A 259 -6.74 -14.02 21.25
CA ARG A 259 -6.55 -12.58 21.47
C ARG A 259 -5.28 -12.12 20.79
N VAL A 260 -5.35 -10.98 20.07
CA VAL A 260 -4.18 -10.29 19.52
C VAL A 260 -4.27 -8.81 19.85
N THR A 261 -3.17 -8.26 20.33
CA THR A 261 -3.00 -6.82 20.56
C THR A 261 -1.94 -6.31 19.59
N ILE A 262 -2.29 -5.31 18.79
CA ILE A 262 -1.34 -4.55 17.95
C ILE A 262 -0.99 -3.27 18.72
N THR A 263 0.30 -3.06 18.95
CA THR A 263 0.80 -1.86 19.65
C THR A 263 0.89 -0.66 18.73
N ASP A 264 0.87 0.53 19.32
CA ASP A 264 1.01 1.82 18.61
C ASP A 264 -0.07 2.07 17.54
N TRP A 265 -1.29 1.55 17.71
CA TRP A 265 -2.39 1.84 16.80
C TRP A 265 -2.82 3.30 16.93
N PRO A 266 -2.80 4.09 15.85
CA PRO A 266 -3.14 5.50 15.91
C PRO A 266 -4.61 5.72 16.30
N ALA A 267 -4.86 6.73 17.14
CA ALA A 267 -6.23 7.08 17.55
C ALA A 267 -7.06 7.67 16.39
N ALA A 268 -6.38 8.32 15.45
CA ALA A 268 -6.95 8.86 14.21
C ALA A 268 -5.91 8.73 13.09
N THR A 269 -6.33 8.25 11.94
CA THR A 269 -5.44 8.00 10.81
C THR A 269 -6.19 8.08 9.49
N THR A 270 -5.48 8.35 8.41
CA THR A 270 -5.97 8.23 7.04
C THR A 270 -5.61 6.88 6.40
N GLN A 271 -4.99 5.97 7.16
CA GLN A 271 -4.69 4.64 6.62
C GLN A 271 -5.98 3.82 6.47
N PRO A 272 -6.32 3.33 5.26
CA PRO A 272 -7.53 2.53 5.05
C PRO A 272 -7.54 1.22 5.85
N GLY A 273 -6.38 0.78 6.35
CA GLY A 273 -6.30 -0.39 7.24
C GLY A 273 -7.03 -0.24 8.58
N ASP A 274 -7.40 0.99 9.00
CA ASP A 274 -8.20 1.22 10.22
C ASP A 274 -9.62 0.62 10.12
N GLU A 275 -10.17 0.45 8.91
CA GLU A 275 -11.44 -0.24 8.65
C GLU A 275 -11.46 -1.70 9.14
N LEU A 276 -10.31 -2.31 9.40
CA LEU A 276 -10.25 -3.63 10.02
C LEU A 276 -11.00 -3.69 11.36
N ARG A 277 -11.08 -2.58 12.09
CA ARG A 277 -11.81 -2.53 13.36
C ARG A 277 -13.31 -2.77 13.16
N GLU A 278 -13.92 -2.11 12.17
CA GLU A 278 -15.32 -2.28 11.84
C GLU A 278 -15.57 -3.65 11.20
N ILE A 279 -14.76 -4.02 10.21
CA ILE A 279 -14.90 -5.29 9.49
C ILE A 279 -14.83 -6.48 10.45
N LEU A 280 -13.86 -6.52 11.36
CA LEU A 280 -13.73 -7.61 12.32
C LEU A 280 -14.87 -7.61 13.36
N THR A 281 -15.37 -6.43 13.73
CA THR A 281 -16.57 -6.33 14.59
C THR A 281 -17.80 -6.93 13.89
N LEU A 282 -18.01 -6.63 12.60
CA LEU A 282 -19.10 -7.21 11.79
C LEU A 282 -18.94 -8.73 11.65
N MET A 283 -17.71 -9.26 11.63
CA MET A 283 -17.42 -10.69 11.61
C MET A 283 -17.59 -11.37 12.99
N GLY A 284 -17.96 -10.61 14.04
CA GLY A 284 -18.25 -11.11 15.38
C GLY A 284 -17.10 -11.03 16.37
N CYS A 285 -15.97 -10.38 16.03
CA CYS A 285 -14.88 -10.16 16.95
C CYS A 285 -15.21 -9.04 17.96
N GLU A 286 -14.66 -9.15 19.17
CA GLU A 286 -14.61 -8.04 20.12
C GLU A 286 -13.37 -7.19 19.81
N VAL A 287 -13.56 -5.91 19.50
CA VAL A 287 -12.50 -4.98 19.09
C VAL A 287 -12.43 -3.81 20.05
N THR A 288 -11.27 -3.57 20.64
CA THR A 288 -11.05 -2.49 21.61
C THR A 288 -9.78 -1.72 21.28
N LEU A 289 -9.91 -0.39 21.11
CA LEU A 289 -8.77 0.53 21.02
C LEU A 289 -8.64 1.28 22.36
N ALA A 290 -7.55 1.05 23.06
CA ALA A 290 -7.30 1.69 24.36
C ALA A 290 -5.80 1.91 24.58
N GLY A 291 -5.43 3.11 25.06
CA GLY A 291 -4.05 3.43 25.38
C GLY A 291 -3.07 3.44 24.20
N GLY A 292 -3.59 3.50 22.95
CA GLY A 292 -2.78 3.40 21.74
C GLY A 292 -2.59 1.96 21.24
N ASP A 293 -3.23 0.98 21.87
CA ASP A 293 -3.16 -0.43 21.46
C ASP A 293 -4.52 -0.91 20.95
N LEU A 294 -4.53 -1.62 19.82
CA LEU A 294 -5.73 -2.28 19.30
C LEU A 294 -5.74 -3.74 19.71
N THR A 295 -6.73 -4.13 20.50
CA THR A 295 -6.94 -5.53 20.91
C THR A 295 -8.15 -6.10 20.19
N VAL A 296 -7.97 -7.27 19.57
CA VAL A 296 -9.04 -8.07 18.95
C VAL A 296 -9.13 -9.42 19.67
N VAL A 297 -10.35 -9.80 20.05
CA VAL A 297 -10.67 -11.13 20.57
C VAL A 297 -11.60 -11.83 19.58
N GLY A 298 -11.19 -12.97 19.10
CA GLY A 298 -11.95 -13.74 18.10
C GLY A 298 -13.18 -14.41 18.69
N PRO A 299 -14.28 -14.55 17.91
CA PRO A 299 -15.45 -15.29 18.31
C PRO A 299 -15.21 -16.81 18.22
N PRO A 300 -16.10 -17.64 18.78
CA PRO A 300 -16.07 -19.09 18.54
C PRO A 300 -16.26 -19.48 17.07
N ARG A 301 -16.96 -18.66 16.30
CA ARG A 301 -17.18 -18.80 14.85
C ARG A 301 -17.30 -17.41 14.23
N LEU A 302 -16.65 -17.25 13.07
CA LEU A 302 -16.78 -16.04 12.28
C LEU A 302 -18.10 -15.98 11.55
N SER A 303 -18.72 -14.80 11.54
CA SER A 303 -19.88 -14.53 10.71
C SER A 303 -19.46 -14.06 9.32
N GLY A 304 -20.24 -14.44 8.30
CA GLY A 304 -20.12 -13.87 6.96
C GLY A 304 -20.56 -12.40 6.92
N VAL A 305 -20.11 -11.68 5.91
CA VAL A 305 -20.31 -10.23 5.79
C VAL A 305 -20.72 -9.83 4.37
N ASP A 306 -21.42 -8.71 4.24
CA ASP A 306 -21.71 -8.04 2.98
C ASP A 306 -21.02 -6.67 3.00
N LEU A 307 -19.89 -6.53 2.26
CA LEU A 307 -19.03 -5.37 2.34
C LEU A 307 -18.78 -4.75 0.97
N ASP A 308 -18.85 -3.43 0.93
CA ASP A 308 -18.25 -2.63 -0.12
C ASP A 308 -16.82 -2.27 0.32
N LEU A 309 -15.82 -2.80 -0.41
CA LEU A 309 -14.41 -2.61 -0.12
C LEU A 309 -13.75 -1.62 -1.11
N HIS A 310 -14.54 -0.75 -1.76
CA HIS A 310 -14.05 0.19 -2.77
C HIS A 310 -12.89 1.05 -2.26
N ASP A 311 -12.98 1.52 -1.03
CA ASP A 311 -11.98 2.39 -0.42
C ASP A 311 -10.84 1.64 0.28
N VAL A 312 -11.00 0.34 0.50
CA VAL A 312 -10.06 -0.52 1.24
C VAL A 312 -9.69 -1.78 0.47
N GLY A 313 -9.64 -1.69 -0.86
CA GLY A 313 -9.43 -2.83 -1.76
C GLY A 313 -8.19 -3.68 -1.46
N GLU A 314 -7.15 -3.12 -0.84
CA GLU A 314 -5.96 -3.86 -0.41
C GLU A 314 -6.22 -4.86 0.71
N LEU A 315 -7.30 -4.71 1.49
CA LEU A 315 -7.68 -5.65 2.54
C LEU A 315 -8.42 -6.88 1.99
N THR A 316 -8.93 -6.82 0.76
CA THR A 316 -9.76 -7.87 0.15
C THR A 316 -9.16 -9.26 0.28
N PRO A 317 -7.87 -9.52 0.03
CA PRO A 317 -7.32 -10.88 0.14
C PRO A 317 -7.40 -11.46 1.55
N ALA A 318 -7.08 -10.67 2.59
CA ALA A 318 -7.18 -11.11 3.97
C ALA A 318 -8.63 -11.33 4.40
N ILE A 319 -9.53 -10.41 4.02
CA ILE A 319 -10.97 -10.53 4.32
C ILE A 319 -11.59 -11.73 3.60
N ALA A 320 -11.23 -11.98 2.33
CA ALA A 320 -11.72 -13.14 1.58
C ALA A 320 -11.28 -14.47 2.24
N ALA A 321 -10.06 -14.53 2.77
CA ALA A 321 -9.59 -15.70 3.52
C ALA A 321 -10.39 -15.90 4.83
N LEU A 322 -10.68 -14.83 5.59
CA LEU A 322 -11.55 -14.90 6.77
C LEU A 322 -12.99 -15.31 6.41
N CYS A 323 -13.53 -14.78 5.30
CA CYS A 323 -14.85 -15.17 4.79
C CYS A 323 -14.92 -16.66 4.40
N ALA A 324 -13.83 -17.25 3.91
CA ALA A 324 -13.77 -18.69 3.64
C ALA A 324 -13.81 -19.54 4.92
N LEU A 325 -13.47 -18.97 6.07
CA LEU A 325 -13.54 -19.61 7.39
C LEU A 325 -14.85 -19.29 8.14
N ALA A 326 -15.71 -18.44 7.59
CA ALA A 326 -16.96 -18.02 8.23
C ALA A 326 -18.06 -19.08 8.12
N ASP A 327 -19.03 -19.05 9.02
CA ASP A 327 -20.15 -20.01 9.08
C ASP A 327 -21.39 -19.59 8.28
N SER A 328 -21.35 -18.41 7.64
CA SER A 328 -22.42 -17.87 6.82
C SER A 328 -21.89 -17.21 5.54
N PRO A 329 -22.71 -17.01 4.51
CA PRO A 329 -22.27 -16.46 3.23
C PRO A 329 -21.72 -15.03 3.36
N SER A 330 -20.75 -14.71 2.52
CA SER A 330 -20.16 -13.37 2.41
C SER A 330 -20.24 -12.85 0.98
N HIS A 331 -20.42 -11.52 0.86
CA HIS A 331 -20.38 -10.80 -0.39
C HIS A 331 -19.38 -9.64 -0.30
N LEU A 332 -18.31 -9.72 -1.08
CA LEU A 332 -17.30 -8.68 -1.19
C LEU A 332 -17.47 -8.01 -2.56
N ARG A 333 -17.67 -6.69 -2.58
CA ARG A 333 -17.93 -5.93 -3.83
C ARG A 333 -17.15 -4.62 -3.89
N GLY A 334 -17.25 -3.91 -5.01
CA GLY A 334 -16.63 -2.60 -5.22
C GLY A 334 -15.16 -2.65 -5.57
N VAL A 335 -14.57 -3.84 -5.75
CA VAL A 335 -13.12 -4.02 -5.86
C VAL A 335 -12.62 -4.33 -7.28
N ALA A 336 -13.36 -3.98 -8.33
CA ALA A 336 -12.93 -4.21 -9.72
C ALA A 336 -11.50 -3.69 -10.01
N HIS A 337 -11.09 -2.61 -9.36
CA HIS A 337 -9.78 -1.97 -9.53
C HIS A 337 -8.60 -2.84 -9.09
N ILE A 338 -8.81 -3.82 -8.15
CA ILE A 338 -7.71 -4.70 -7.72
C ILE A 338 -7.31 -5.74 -8.77
N ARG A 339 -8.05 -5.85 -9.89
CA ARG A 339 -7.64 -6.65 -11.05
C ARG A 339 -6.38 -6.09 -11.74
N GLY A 340 -6.12 -4.79 -11.59
CA GLY A 340 -4.95 -4.10 -12.13
C GLY A 340 -3.80 -3.93 -11.13
N HIS A 341 -3.79 -4.63 -10.00
CA HIS A 341 -2.72 -4.56 -9.00
C HIS A 341 -1.51 -5.43 -9.38
N GLU A 342 -0.85 -6.07 -8.43
CA GLU A 342 0.29 -6.97 -8.67
C GLU A 342 -0.13 -8.17 -9.53
N THR A 343 -1.33 -8.66 -9.30
CA THR A 343 -2.03 -9.66 -10.12
C THR A 343 -3.51 -9.27 -10.23
N ASP A 344 -4.30 -9.96 -11.05
CA ASP A 344 -5.76 -9.91 -10.95
C ASP A 344 -6.17 -10.63 -9.66
N ARG A 345 -6.25 -9.86 -8.57
CA ARG A 345 -6.52 -10.40 -7.23
C ARG A 345 -7.87 -11.08 -7.12
N ILE A 346 -8.88 -10.66 -7.87
CA ILE A 346 -10.21 -11.26 -7.82
C ILE A 346 -10.15 -12.67 -8.41
N THR A 347 -9.60 -12.81 -9.62
CA THR A 347 -9.43 -14.12 -10.28
C THR A 347 -8.49 -15.03 -9.50
N ALA A 348 -7.37 -14.48 -8.98
CA ALA A 348 -6.42 -15.24 -8.18
C ALA A 348 -7.05 -15.77 -6.89
N LEU A 349 -7.80 -14.94 -6.15
CA LEU A 349 -8.52 -15.36 -4.95
C LEU A 349 -9.57 -16.43 -5.26
N ALA A 350 -10.40 -16.23 -6.30
CA ALA A 350 -11.40 -17.23 -6.69
C ALA A 350 -10.73 -18.57 -7.03
N THR A 351 -9.61 -18.53 -7.74
CA THR A 351 -8.84 -19.73 -8.11
C THR A 351 -8.25 -20.44 -6.90
N GLU A 352 -7.53 -19.72 -6.05
CA GLU A 352 -6.77 -20.35 -4.95
C GLU A 352 -7.67 -20.74 -3.77
N LEU A 353 -8.69 -19.94 -3.44
CA LEU A 353 -9.71 -20.33 -2.47
C LEU A 353 -10.47 -21.57 -2.95
N GLY A 354 -10.89 -21.60 -4.23
CA GLY A 354 -11.56 -22.76 -4.84
C GLY A 354 -10.67 -24.01 -4.86
N ARG A 355 -9.37 -23.84 -5.09
CA ARG A 355 -8.36 -24.92 -5.04
C ARG A 355 -8.29 -25.59 -3.66
N LEU A 356 -8.52 -24.85 -2.59
CA LEU A 356 -8.55 -25.37 -1.22
C LEU A 356 -9.94 -25.74 -0.74
N GLY A 357 -10.93 -25.83 -1.65
CA GLY A 357 -12.27 -26.33 -1.37
C GLY A 357 -13.32 -25.28 -1.02
N THR A 358 -13.00 -23.98 -1.08
CA THR A 358 -13.99 -22.92 -0.84
C THR A 358 -15.05 -22.87 -1.94
N ASP A 359 -16.33 -22.79 -1.57
CA ASP A 359 -17.42 -22.44 -2.50
C ASP A 359 -17.36 -20.93 -2.76
N VAL A 360 -16.56 -20.55 -3.75
CA VAL A 360 -16.33 -19.18 -4.16
C VAL A 360 -16.83 -18.94 -5.58
N THR A 361 -17.51 -17.80 -5.77
CA THR A 361 -17.96 -17.34 -7.09
C THR A 361 -17.32 -15.99 -7.39
N GLU A 362 -16.55 -15.94 -8.47
CA GLU A 362 -16.02 -14.68 -8.99
C GLU A 362 -17.14 -13.80 -9.55
N ARG A 363 -17.07 -12.51 -9.27
CA ARG A 363 -17.93 -11.45 -9.82
C ARG A 363 -17.07 -10.45 -10.57
N GLU A 364 -17.70 -9.60 -11.38
CA GLU A 364 -16.99 -8.55 -12.13
C GLU A 364 -16.19 -7.64 -11.18
N ASP A 365 -16.77 -7.27 -10.04
CA ASP A 365 -16.25 -6.32 -9.08
C ASP A 365 -16.03 -6.93 -7.67
N GLY A 366 -15.94 -8.27 -7.55
CA GLY A 366 -15.76 -8.87 -6.23
C GLY A 366 -15.95 -10.39 -6.18
N LEU A 367 -16.31 -10.88 -5.00
CA LEU A 367 -16.43 -12.31 -4.69
C LEU A 367 -17.71 -12.60 -3.88
N THR A 368 -18.33 -13.74 -4.17
CA THR A 368 -19.32 -14.36 -3.28
C THR A 368 -18.71 -15.63 -2.71
N ILE A 369 -18.65 -15.74 -1.38
CA ILE A 369 -18.01 -16.87 -0.66
C ILE A 369 -19.07 -17.50 0.24
N ARG A 370 -19.18 -18.84 0.21
CA ARG A 370 -20.14 -19.59 1.03
C ARG A 370 -19.41 -20.60 1.91
N PRO A 371 -19.98 -20.93 3.08
CA PRO A 371 -19.44 -21.98 3.94
C PRO A 371 -19.24 -23.28 3.19
N SER A 372 -18.06 -23.87 3.35
CA SER A 372 -17.67 -25.11 2.67
C SER A 372 -16.63 -25.88 3.47
N THR A 373 -16.35 -27.12 3.08
CA THR A 373 -15.30 -27.92 3.72
C THR A 373 -13.97 -27.65 3.02
N LEU A 374 -13.04 -27.05 3.74
CA LEU A 374 -11.71 -26.75 3.25
C LEU A 374 -10.76 -27.94 3.42
N HIS A 375 -9.72 -27.98 2.58
CA HIS A 375 -8.63 -28.96 2.65
C HIS A 375 -7.30 -28.30 2.30
N GLY A 376 -6.19 -28.93 2.70
CA GLY A 376 -4.84 -28.47 2.40
C GLY A 376 -4.49 -28.57 0.92
N GLY A 377 -3.40 -27.87 0.57
CA GLY A 377 -2.87 -27.84 -0.78
C GLY A 377 -1.95 -26.64 -0.97
N THR A 378 -1.40 -26.51 -2.19
CA THR A 378 -0.56 -25.36 -2.54
C THR A 378 -1.43 -24.17 -2.90
N PHE A 379 -1.12 -23.02 -2.28
CA PHE A 379 -1.70 -21.72 -2.59
C PHE A 379 -0.65 -20.88 -3.34
N HIS A 380 -0.93 -20.49 -4.57
CA HIS A 380 -0.03 -19.71 -5.41
C HIS A 380 -0.18 -18.23 -5.12
N THR A 381 0.94 -17.52 -4.97
CA THR A 381 0.94 -16.10 -4.59
C THR A 381 0.96 -15.15 -5.78
N TYR A 382 1.32 -15.61 -6.97
CA TYR A 382 1.42 -14.76 -8.17
C TYR A 382 2.38 -13.57 -7.97
N ALA A 383 3.43 -13.74 -7.19
CA ALA A 383 4.35 -12.69 -6.74
C ALA A 383 3.66 -11.52 -6.00
N ASP A 384 2.49 -11.77 -5.40
CA ASP A 384 1.70 -10.78 -4.66
C ASP A 384 1.68 -11.11 -3.16
N HIS A 385 2.25 -10.20 -2.35
CA HIS A 385 2.33 -10.33 -0.91
C HIS A 385 0.96 -10.46 -0.21
N ARG A 386 -0.10 -9.87 -0.78
CA ARG A 386 -1.45 -9.95 -0.21
C ARG A 386 -2.09 -11.33 -0.44
N MET A 387 -1.72 -12.01 -1.52
CA MET A 387 -2.10 -13.39 -1.76
C MET A 387 -1.41 -14.32 -0.74
N ALA A 388 -0.13 -14.06 -0.42
CA ALA A 388 0.56 -14.80 0.65
C ALA A 388 -0.12 -14.57 2.02
N HIS A 389 -0.59 -13.35 2.32
CA HIS A 389 -1.37 -13.08 3.54
C HIS A 389 -2.67 -13.91 3.59
N ALA A 390 -3.41 -14.03 2.48
CA ALA A 390 -4.60 -14.87 2.42
C ALA A 390 -4.27 -16.35 2.70
N ALA A 391 -3.19 -16.86 2.12
CA ALA A 391 -2.75 -18.23 2.30
C ALA A 391 -2.43 -18.55 3.78
N VAL A 392 -1.68 -17.69 4.47
CA VAL A 392 -1.31 -17.92 5.88
C VAL A 392 -2.53 -17.85 6.81
N ILE A 393 -3.53 -17.01 6.48
CA ILE A 393 -4.79 -16.94 7.22
C ILE A 393 -5.56 -18.26 7.11
N LEU A 394 -5.65 -18.84 5.91
CA LEU A 394 -6.28 -20.16 5.75
C LEU A 394 -5.54 -21.25 6.53
N GLY A 395 -4.20 -21.21 6.57
CA GLY A 395 -3.37 -22.14 7.34
C GLY A 395 -3.62 -22.12 8.84
N LEU A 396 -4.30 -21.10 9.39
CA LEU A 396 -4.68 -21.07 10.81
C LEU A 396 -5.74 -22.13 11.16
N ALA A 397 -6.59 -22.48 10.21
CA ALA A 397 -7.72 -23.38 10.41
C ALA A 397 -7.65 -24.66 9.57
N VAL A 398 -6.83 -24.68 8.53
CA VAL A 398 -6.71 -25.78 7.56
C VAL A 398 -5.30 -26.39 7.64
N ASP A 399 -5.22 -27.72 7.77
CA ASP A 399 -3.94 -28.45 7.76
C ASP A 399 -3.33 -28.47 6.36
N ASP A 400 -2.00 -28.57 6.27
CA ASP A 400 -1.24 -28.79 5.05
C ASP A 400 -1.43 -27.70 3.98
N VAL A 401 -1.64 -26.44 4.38
CA VAL A 401 -1.58 -25.30 3.47
C VAL A 401 -0.13 -24.96 3.19
N LEU A 402 0.28 -25.02 1.92
CA LEU A 402 1.62 -24.69 1.43
C LEU A 402 1.58 -23.38 0.68
N VAL A 403 2.31 -22.37 1.14
CA VAL A 403 2.40 -21.05 0.51
C VAL A 403 3.54 -21.05 -0.49
N GLU A 404 3.25 -20.83 -1.76
CA GLU A 404 4.28 -20.63 -2.78
C GLU A 404 4.92 -19.24 -2.61
N ASP A 405 6.27 -19.21 -2.56
CA ASP A 405 7.02 -17.95 -2.50
C ASP A 405 6.53 -16.96 -1.42
N VAL A 406 6.55 -17.38 -0.15
CA VAL A 406 6.20 -16.50 0.98
C VAL A 406 7.12 -15.26 1.04
N ALA A 407 8.31 -15.32 0.44
CA ALA A 407 9.27 -14.21 0.40
C ALA A 407 8.74 -12.97 -0.33
N THR A 408 7.70 -13.09 -1.16
CA THR A 408 6.99 -11.97 -1.78
C THR A 408 6.47 -10.96 -0.75
N THR A 409 6.22 -11.38 0.51
CA THR A 409 5.81 -10.49 1.61
C THR A 409 6.87 -9.48 2.01
N SER A 410 8.15 -9.72 1.70
CA SER A 410 9.26 -8.79 1.98
C SER A 410 9.11 -7.44 1.29
N LYS A 411 8.22 -7.34 0.30
CA LYS A 411 7.85 -6.09 -0.36
C LYS A 411 7.30 -5.04 0.63
N THR A 412 6.57 -5.46 1.66
CA THR A 412 5.92 -4.59 2.65
C THR A 412 6.23 -4.96 4.09
N PHE A 413 6.76 -6.16 4.33
CA PHE A 413 7.12 -6.64 5.65
C PHE A 413 8.38 -7.55 5.53
N PRO A 414 9.59 -7.03 5.76
CA PRO A 414 10.85 -7.73 5.44
C PRO A 414 11.02 -9.11 6.08
N ASP A 415 10.60 -9.31 7.31
CA ASP A 415 10.67 -10.62 8.03
C ASP A 415 9.27 -11.16 8.34
N PHE A 416 8.35 -11.10 7.38
CA PHE A 416 6.98 -11.54 7.61
C PHE A 416 6.90 -13.02 8.06
N ALA A 417 7.58 -13.92 7.36
CA ALA A 417 7.54 -15.36 7.66
C ALA A 417 8.05 -15.67 9.07
N GLY A 418 9.14 -15.01 9.51
CA GLY A 418 9.67 -15.13 10.87
C GLY A 418 8.71 -14.52 11.90
N ALA A 419 8.20 -13.31 11.68
CA ALA A 419 7.24 -12.66 12.56
C ALA A 419 5.94 -13.47 12.69
N TRP A 420 5.43 -14.01 11.58
CA TRP A 420 4.27 -14.88 11.57
C TRP A 420 4.49 -16.16 12.38
N SER A 421 5.61 -16.85 12.15
CA SER A 421 5.94 -18.07 12.88
C SER A 421 6.06 -17.82 14.38
N ARG A 422 6.69 -16.69 14.79
CA ARG A 422 6.75 -16.29 16.21
C ARG A 422 5.35 -16.00 16.78
N ALA A 423 4.50 -15.33 16.02
CA ALA A 423 3.13 -15.02 16.45
C ALA A 423 2.29 -16.29 16.62
N VAL A 424 2.43 -17.28 15.73
CA VAL A 424 1.69 -18.56 15.81
C VAL A 424 2.22 -19.46 16.93
N HIS A 425 3.54 -19.67 17.03
CA HIS A 425 4.10 -20.66 17.96
C HIS A 425 4.48 -20.11 19.33
N GLY A 426 4.53 -18.79 19.50
CA GLY A 426 4.98 -18.14 20.72
C GLY A 426 6.52 -18.19 20.82
N GLY A 427 7.17 -17.12 20.42
CA GLY A 427 8.60 -16.83 20.64
C GLY A 427 8.71 -15.43 21.22
N GLN A 428 9.80 -15.13 21.93
CA GLN A 428 10.09 -13.73 22.26
C GLN A 428 10.30 -12.92 20.99
N PRO A 429 9.88 -11.62 21.00
CA PRO A 429 10.05 -10.69 19.87
C PRO A 429 11.51 -10.52 19.46
#